data_4741b25b9cd70175fa6bd13c7fe1aa2a
#
_entry.id   4741b25b9cd70175fa6bd13c7fe1aa2a
#
_cell.length_a   1.000
_cell.length_b   1.000
_cell.length_c   1.000
_cell.angle_alpha   90.00
_cell.angle_beta   90.00
_cell.angle_gamma   90.00
#
_symmetry.space_group_name_H-M   'P 1'
#
loop_
_entity.id
_entity.type
_entity.pdbx_description
1 polymer ?
#
loop_
_entity_poly.entity_id
_entity_poly.type
_entity_poly.pdbx_seq_one_letter_code
_entity_poly.pdbx_strand_id
1 'polypeptide(L)'
;VIKGELNEICRCTCQRCGRRRSSVIRANEIGATAFALFTKNQRQWRAAPLPEDVIEKFKRACEKFNYSPAHILPHDSYLINLGHPVTEALEKSREAFIDELTRCQQLGLTLLNFHPGSHLMQIDEDRCLARIAESINIALDATQGVAAVIENTAGQGSNLGFKFEHLAAIIDGVEDKSRVGVCIDTCHAFAAGYDLRTEEDCQNTFAALGEIVGFEYLRGMHLNDAKSEFNSRVDRHHSLGEGNIGKTVFSYIMRDPRFDNIPLILETVNPDIWPEEIAWLKSQEEI
;
A
#
# COMPACT_ATOMS: atom_id res chain seq x y z
N VAL A 1 -0.35 -3.45 15.67
CA VAL A 1 -0.87 -4.26 16.77
C VAL A 1 -2.24 -3.80 17.14
N ILE A 2 -3.19 -4.70 17.16
CA ILE A 2 -4.31 -4.55 18.04
C ILE A 2 -3.74 -4.81 19.43
N LYS A 3 -3.71 -3.81 20.31
CA LYS A 3 -3.50 -4.07 21.74
C LYS A 3 -4.60 -5.02 22.17
N GLY A 4 -4.24 -6.27 22.34
CA GLY A 4 -5.14 -7.34 22.69
C GLY A 4 -5.11 -8.55 21.77
N GLU A 5 -4.85 -8.44 20.44
CA GLU A 5 -4.75 -9.60 19.53
C GLU A 5 -4.01 -9.24 18.24
N LEU A 6 -2.73 -9.59 18.22
CA LEU A 6 -1.86 -9.96 17.07
C LEU A 6 -2.05 -9.25 15.71
N ASN A 7 -1.23 -8.26 15.47
CA ASN A 7 -0.97 -7.71 14.13
C ASN A 7 0.36 -8.14 13.59
N GLU A 8 0.41 -8.41 12.29
CA GLU A 8 1.67 -8.49 11.61
C GLU A 8 1.61 -8.74 10.11
N ILE A 9 2.62 -8.51 9.57
CA ILE A 9 3.17 -7.98 8.35
C ILE A 9 3.72 -9.10 7.47
N CYS A 10 3.18 -9.35 6.29
CA CYS A 10 3.90 -10.03 5.23
C CYS A 10 3.31 -9.82 3.84
N ARG A 11 4.14 -9.36 2.94
CA ARG A 11 3.83 -9.40 1.51
C ARG A 11 4.18 -10.76 0.93
N CYS A 12 3.18 -11.50 0.54
CA CYS A 12 3.38 -12.65 -0.34
C CYS A 12 3.32 -12.18 -1.79
N THR A 13 4.40 -11.58 -2.31
CA THR A 13 4.54 -11.35 -3.75
C THR A 13 4.77 -12.67 -4.46
N CYS A 14 3.70 -13.33 -4.83
CA CYS A 14 3.79 -14.48 -5.69
C CYS A 14 3.90 -14.08 -7.15
N GLN A 15 5.12 -13.75 -7.61
CA GLN A 15 5.40 -13.61 -9.04
C GLN A 15 5.32 -14.93 -9.81
N ARG A 16 5.29 -16.08 -9.14
CA ARG A 16 5.34 -17.41 -9.78
C ARG A 16 4.12 -18.31 -9.61
N CYS A 17 3.14 -17.95 -8.81
CA CYS A 17 1.99 -18.84 -8.58
C CYS A 17 0.67 -18.11 -8.70
N GLY A 18 -0.05 -18.34 -9.78
CA GLY A 18 -1.43 -17.89 -10.00
C GLY A 18 -2.48 -18.55 -9.10
N ARG A 19 -2.17 -18.75 -7.81
CA ARG A 19 -3.12 -19.34 -6.84
C ARG A 19 -3.19 -18.45 -5.60
N ARG A 20 -4.21 -17.59 -5.54
CA ARG A 20 -4.50 -16.69 -4.41
C ARG A 20 -4.59 -17.39 -3.06
N ARG A 21 -5.16 -18.60 -3.02
CA ARG A 21 -5.13 -19.46 -1.83
C ARG A 21 -3.72 -19.70 -1.29
N SER A 22 -2.71 -19.75 -2.16
CA SER A 22 -1.33 -19.97 -1.72
C SER A 22 -0.70 -18.75 -1.04
N SER A 23 -1.22 -17.53 -1.27
CA SER A 23 -0.76 -16.33 -0.55
C SER A 23 -1.18 -16.39 0.91
N VAL A 24 -2.43 -16.75 1.19
CA VAL A 24 -2.95 -16.95 2.56
C VAL A 24 -2.15 -18.00 3.32
N ILE A 25 -1.88 -19.15 2.68
CA ILE A 25 -1.13 -20.25 3.30
C ILE A 25 0.29 -19.81 3.63
N ARG A 26 0.97 -19.15 2.71
CA ARG A 26 2.34 -18.68 2.92
C ARG A 26 2.44 -17.60 4.00
N ALA A 27 1.49 -16.65 4.03
CA ALA A 27 1.45 -15.66 5.08
C ALA A 27 1.34 -16.35 6.45
N ASN A 28 0.47 -17.35 6.57
CA ASN A 28 0.33 -18.12 7.81
C ASN A 28 1.61 -18.92 8.16
N GLU A 29 2.28 -19.53 7.17
CA GLU A 29 3.49 -20.34 7.37
C GLU A 29 4.66 -19.52 7.94
N ILE A 30 4.74 -18.23 7.61
CA ILE A 30 5.78 -17.30 8.12
C ILE A 30 5.33 -16.51 9.34
N GLY A 31 4.16 -16.83 9.92
CA GLY A 31 3.64 -16.17 11.11
C GLY A 31 3.06 -14.79 10.88
N ALA A 32 2.77 -14.39 9.65
CA ALA A 32 2.15 -13.10 9.36
C ALA A 32 0.67 -13.08 9.71
N THR A 33 0.17 -11.94 10.19
CA THR A 33 -1.26 -11.69 10.48
C THR A 33 -1.92 -10.74 9.48
N ALA A 34 -1.12 -10.08 8.65
CA ALA A 34 -1.54 -9.27 7.51
C ALA A 34 -0.71 -9.65 6.28
N PHE A 35 -1.23 -9.42 5.09
CA PHE A 35 -0.48 -9.65 3.86
C PHE A 35 -1.01 -8.82 2.69
N ALA A 36 -0.16 -8.64 1.67
CA ALA A 36 -0.53 -8.09 0.38
C ALA A 36 -0.61 -9.18 -0.71
N LEU A 37 -1.36 -8.90 -1.75
CA LEU A 37 -1.43 -9.74 -2.93
C LEU A 37 -1.74 -8.92 -4.19
N PHE A 38 -1.48 -9.48 -5.37
CA PHE A 38 -2.00 -8.95 -6.62
C PHE A 38 -3.23 -9.76 -7.04
N THR A 39 -4.31 -9.08 -7.41
CA THR A 39 -5.55 -9.74 -7.86
C THR A 39 -5.41 -10.35 -9.24
N LYS A 40 -4.43 -9.89 -10.03
CA LYS A 40 -4.00 -10.41 -11.33
C LYS A 40 -2.49 -10.23 -11.50
N ASN A 41 -1.94 -10.59 -12.64
CA ASN A 41 -0.54 -10.33 -12.96
C ASN A 41 -0.31 -8.80 -13.08
N GLN A 42 0.55 -8.25 -12.22
CA GLN A 42 0.84 -6.81 -12.13
C GLN A 42 1.52 -6.21 -13.39
N ARG A 43 1.88 -7.03 -14.36
CA ARG A 43 2.48 -6.62 -15.65
C ARG A 43 1.54 -6.81 -16.84
N GLN A 44 0.25 -7.07 -16.59
CA GLN A 44 -0.76 -7.27 -17.62
C GLN A 44 -1.96 -6.37 -17.39
N TRP A 45 -2.42 -5.73 -18.48
CA TRP A 45 -3.60 -4.87 -18.46
C TRP A 45 -4.90 -5.65 -18.21
N ARG A 46 -5.01 -6.83 -18.78
CA ARG A 46 -6.21 -7.67 -18.74
C ARG A 46 -5.89 -9.05 -18.19
N ALA A 47 -6.85 -9.62 -17.50
CA ALA A 47 -6.82 -11.01 -17.05
C ALA A 47 -8.22 -11.62 -17.22
N ALA A 48 -8.29 -12.94 -17.31
CA ALA A 48 -9.57 -13.65 -17.30
C ALA A 48 -10.35 -13.32 -16.01
N PRO A 49 -11.69 -13.37 -16.06
CA PRO A 49 -12.51 -13.27 -14.85
C PRO A 49 -12.08 -14.26 -13.78
N LEU A 50 -12.33 -13.93 -12.52
CA LEU A 50 -12.06 -14.82 -11.40
C LEU A 50 -13.09 -15.98 -11.43
N PRO A 51 -12.62 -17.25 -11.52
CA PRO A 51 -13.54 -18.39 -11.40
C PRO A 51 -14.15 -18.44 -9.98
N GLU A 52 -15.42 -18.81 -9.89
CA GLU A 52 -16.16 -18.90 -8.62
C GLU A 52 -15.45 -19.79 -7.59
N ASP A 53 -14.95 -20.95 -8.03
CA ASP A 53 -14.26 -21.89 -7.17
C ASP A 53 -12.92 -21.31 -6.61
N VAL A 54 -12.30 -20.38 -7.33
CA VAL A 54 -11.08 -19.68 -6.85
C VAL A 54 -11.45 -18.66 -5.78
N ILE A 55 -12.56 -17.91 -6.00
CA ILE A 55 -13.08 -16.95 -5.02
C ILE A 55 -13.43 -17.66 -3.71
N GLU A 56 -14.20 -18.74 -3.78
CA GLU A 56 -14.58 -19.52 -2.61
C GLU A 56 -13.38 -20.11 -1.86
N LYS A 57 -12.42 -20.68 -2.60
CA LYS A 57 -11.21 -21.26 -2.01
C LYS A 57 -10.37 -20.20 -1.28
N PHE A 58 -10.32 -18.98 -1.81
CA PHE A 58 -9.62 -17.87 -1.17
C PHE A 58 -10.34 -17.48 0.14
N LYS A 59 -11.66 -17.24 0.09
CA LYS A 59 -12.46 -16.87 1.27
C LYS A 59 -12.36 -17.90 2.38
N ARG A 60 -12.54 -19.19 2.05
CA ARG A 60 -12.37 -20.28 3.01
C ARG A 60 -10.96 -20.37 3.61
N ALA A 61 -9.92 -20.03 2.84
CA ALA A 61 -8.57 -20.00 3.36
C ALA A 61 -8.38 -18.84 4.35
N CYS A 62 -8.91 -17.66 4.05
CA CYS A 62 -8.88 -16.51 4.98
C CYS A 62 -9.62 -16.85 6.29
N GLU A 63 -10.84 -17.43 6.21
CA GLU A 63 -11.58 -17.88 7.38
C GLU A 63 -10.80 -18.91 8.21
N LYS A 64 -10.23 -19.92 7.54
CA LYS A 64 -9.47 -20.99 8.20
C LYS A 64 -8.29 -20.49 9.00
N PHE A 65 -7.61 -19.45 8.53
CA PHE A 65 -6.41 -18.89 9.15
C PHE A 65 -6.66 -17.54 9.84
N ASN A 66 -7.94 -17.18 10.06
CA ASN A 66 -8.40 -15.97 10.75
C ASN A 66 -7.89 -14.65 10.15
N TYR A 67 -7.74 -14.57 8.82
CA TYR A 67 -7.42 -13.31 8.16
C TYR A 67 -8.69 -12.48 7.93
N SER A 68 -8.76 -11.32 8.57
CA SER A 68 -9.77 -10.31 8.29
C SER A 68 -9.51 -9.61 6.96
N PRO A 69 -10.53 -9.28 6.15
CA PRO A 69 -10.38 -8.45 4.98
C PRO A 69 -9.68 -7.10 5.23
N ALA A 70 -9.84 -6.54 6.43
CA ALA A 70 -9.19 -5.30 6.84
C ALA A 70 -7.66 -5.42 7.02
N HIS A 71 -7.12 -6.63 7.12
CA HIS A 71 -5.70 -6.90 7.27
C HIS A 71 -5.04 -7.38 5.97
N ILE A 72 -5.79 -7.34 4.87
CA ILE A 72 -5.27 -7.73 3.55
C ILE A 72 -5.24 -6.48 2.69
N LEU A 73 -4.05 -6.08 2.24
CA LEU A 73 -3.81 -4.88 1.45
C LEU A 73 -3.35 -5.25 0.03
N PRO A 74 -4.28 -5.56 -0.89
CA PRO A 74 -3.93 -5.83 -2.28
C PRO A 74 -3.27 -4.62 -2.93
N HIS A 75 -2.37 -4.88 -3.87
CA HIS A 75 -1.79 -3.84 -4.71
C HIS A 75 -2.28 -3.99 -6.15
N ASP A 76 -2.50 -2.87 -6.83
CA ASP A 76 -2.88 -2.85 -8.24
C ASP A 76 -1.72 -3.13 -9.19
N SER A 77 -1.99 -3.09 -10.50
CA SER A 77 -0.98 -3.22 -11.54
C SER A 77 -0.14 -1.94 -11.65
N TYR A 78 1.20 -2.07 -11.66
CA TYR A 78 2.13 -0.96 -11.91
C TYR A 78 2.00 -0.29 -13.28
N LEU A 79 1.16 -0.82 -14.18
CA LEU A 79 0.88 -0.22 -15.48
C LEU A 79 -0.14 0.92 -15.39
N ILE A 80 -0.91 0.98 -14.30
CA ILE A 80 -1.99 1.94 -14.10
C ILE A 80 -1.41 3.32 -13.77
N ASN A 81 -1.84 4.34 -14.50
CA ASN A 81 -1.53 5.75 -14.23
C ASN A 81 -2.83 6.54 -14.26
N LEU A 82 -3.42 6.81 -13.10
CA LEU A 82 -4.71 7.49 -12.97
C LEU A 82 -4.66 9.00 -13.27
N GLY A 83 -3.44 9.55 -13.41
CA GLY A 83 -3.19 10.93 -13.83
C GLY A 83 -2.66 11.08 -15.25
N HIS A 84 -2.72 10.03 -16.08
CA HIS A 84 -2.08 10.01 -17.41
C HIS A 84 -2.50 11.21 -18.27
N PRO A 85 -1.55 11.96 -18.89
CA PRO A 85 -1.86 13.16 -19.66
C PRO A 85 -2.65 12.89 -20.95
N VAL A 86 -2.45 11.71 -21.57
CA VAL A 86 -3.14 11.31 -22.81
C VAL A 86 -4.44 10.60 -22.49
N THR A 87 -5.56 11.08 -23.02
CA THR A 87 -6.91 10.60 -22.69
C THR A 87 -7.09 9.10 -22.94
N GLU A 88 -6.65 8.58 -24.09
CA GLU A 88 -6.80 7.15 -24.39
C GLU A 88 -6.08 6.26 -23.36
N ALA A 89 -4.88 6.63 -22.95
CA ALA A 89 -4.12 5.89 -21.92
C ALA A 89 -4.70 6.09 -20.52
N LEU A 90 -5.30 7.23 -20.24
CA LEU A 90 -6.03 7.50 -19.00
C LEU A 90 -7.25 6.60 -18.90
N GLU A 91 -8.09 6.53 -19.93
CA GLU A 91 -9.28 5.67 -19.95
C GLU A 91 -8.90 4.19 -19.79
N LYS A 92 -7.85 3.74 -20.43
CA LYS A 92 -7.31 2.38 -20.25
C LYS A 92 -6.88 2.11 -18.80
N SER A 93 -6.27 3.11 -18.15
CA SER A 93 -5.89 3.02 -16.72
C SER A 93 -7.13 2.98 -15.82
N ARG A 94 -8.14 3.81 -16.09
CA ARG A 94 -9.43 3.84 -15.38
C ARG A 94 -10.16 2.48 -15.47
N GLU A 95 -10.27 1.92 -16.68
CA GLU A 95 -10.85 0.58 -16.89
C GLU A 95 -10.11 -0.50 -16.10
N ALA A 96 -8.77 -0.47 -16.13
CA ALA A 96 -7.95 -1.43 -15.41
C ALA A 96 -8.09 -1.28 -13.90
N PHE A 97 -8.21 -0.06 -13.37
CA PHE A 97 -8.38 0.20 -11.94
C PHE A 97 -9.76 -0.25 -11.44
N ILE A 98 -10.82 -0.02 -12.24
CA ILE A 98 -12.17 -0.55 -11.97
C ILE A 98 -12.15 -2.08 -11.93
N ASP A 99 -11.44 -2.75 -12.84
CA ASP A 99 -11.28 -4.21 -12.81
C ASP A 99 -10.58 -4.68 -11.53
N GLU A 100 -9.53 -3.98 -11.06
CA GLU A 100 -8.85 -4.31 -9.80
C GLU A 100 -9.77 -4.17 -8.58
N LEU A 101 -10.53 -3.07 -8.47
CA LEU A 101 -11.52 -2.87 -7.40
C LEU A 101 -12.61 -3.96 -7.44
N THR A 102 -13.11 -4.28 -8.63
CA THR A 102 -14.12 -5.33 -8.83
C THR A 102 -13.60 -6.70 -8.38
N ARG A 103 -12.35 -7.03 -8.67
CA ARG A 103 -11.69 -8.26 -8.22
C ARG A 103 -11.54 -8.30 -6.70
N CYS A 104 -11.16 -7.19 -6.09
CA CYS A 104 -11.12 -7.06 -4.62
C CYS A 104 -12.51 -7.30 -4.02
N GLN A 105 -13.55 -6.68 -4.55
CA GLN A 105 -14.95 -6.88 -4.13
C GLN A 105 -15.37 -8.36 -4.24
N GLN A 106 -15.09 -9.03 -5.35
CA GLN A 106 -15.39 -10.45 -5.55
C GLN A 106 -14.70 -11.34 -4.52
N LEU A 107 -13.44 -11.03 -4.18
CA LEU A 107 -12.67 -11.74 -3.16
C LEU A 107 -13.09 -11.42 -1.73
N GLY A 108 -13.99 -10.44 -1.53
CA GLY A 108 -14.43 -9.99 -0.20
C GLY A 108 -13.40 -9.11 0.50
N LEU A 109 -12.49 -8.48 -0.25
CA LEU A 109 -11.48 -7.56 0.26
C LEU A 109 -12.04 -6.14 0.30
N THR A 110 -11.55 -5.32 1.23
CA THR A 110 -12.09 -3.98 1.52
C THR A 110 -11.13 -2.85 1.16
N LEU A 111 -9.90 -3.17 0.78
CA LEU A 111 -8.84 -2.22 0.46
C LEU A 111 -8.23 -2.54 -0.91
N LEU A 112 -7.76 -1.53 -1.63
CA LEU A 112 -6.87 -1.67 -2.79
C LEU A 112 -5.83 -0.57 -2.75
N ASN A 113 -4.57 -0.95 -2.56
CA ASN A 113 -3.41 -0.05 -2.59
C ASN A 113 -2.94 0.19 -4.02
N PHE A 114 -2.52 1.42 -4.33
CA PHE A 114 -2.03 1.79 -5.65
C PHE A 114 -1.15 3.03 -5.61
N HIS A 115 -0.22 3.13 -6.55
CA HIS A 115 0.52 4.36 -6.82
C HIS A 115 -0.38 5.35 -7.57
N PRO A 116 -0.47 6.62 -7.18
CA PRO A 116 -1.48 7.55 -7.73
C PRO A 116 -1.28 7.81 -9.22
N GLY A 117 -0.05 7.95 -9.68
CA GLY A 117 0.24 8.18 -11.10
C GLY A 117 1.35 9.18 -11.35
N SER A 118 1.44 9.61 -12.60
CA SER A 118 2.56 10.40 -13.11
C SER A 118 2.09 11.39 -14.17
N HIS A 119 2.59 12.62 -14.10
CA HIS A 119 2.27 13.68 -15.08
C HIS A 119 3.10 13.58 -16.38
N LEU A 120 4.07 12.67 -16.44
CA LEU A 120 4.94 12.40 -17.60
C LEU A 120 5.59 13.66 -18.20
N MET A 121 5.75 14.74 -17.43
CA MET A 121 6.24 16.06 -17.86
C MET A 121 5.39 16.69 -19.00
N GLN A 122 4.12 16.30 -19.14
CA GLN A 122 3.22 16.76 -20.21
C GLN A 122 2.06 17.62 -19.72
N ILE A 123 1.76 17.57 -18.42
CA ILE A 123 0.77 18.42 -17.75
C ILE A 123 1.33 18.89 -16.40
N ASP A 124 0.76 19.94 -15.82
CA ASP A 124 1.13 20.43 -14.51
C ASP A 124 0.75 19.43 -13.39
N GLU A 125 1.48 19.47 -12.29
CA GLU A 125 1.23 18.60 -11.11
C GLU A 125 -0.22 18.72 -10.63
N ASP A 126 -0.73 19.94 -10.43
CA ASP A 126 -2.10 20.18 -9.94
C ASP A 126 -3.16 19.58 -10.87
N ARG A 127 -2.96 19.70 -12.18
CA ARG A 127 -3.85 19.09 -13.17
C ARG A 127 -3.79 17.57 -13.12
N CYS A 128 -2.62 17.00 -12.87
CA CYS A 128 -2.45 15.57 -12.73
C CYS A 128 -3.13 15.06 -11.46
N LEU A 129 -2.96 15.77 -10.33
CA LEU A 129 -3.62 15.43 -9.05
C LEU A 129 -5.15 15.46 -9.18
N ALA A 130 -5.70 16.49 -9.85
CA ALA A 130 -7.13 16.58 -10.13
C ALA A 130 -7.64 15.41 -10.98
N ARG A 131 -6.88 14.97 -11.99
CA ARG A 131 -7.22 13.80 -12.83
C ARG A 131 -7.19 12.49 -12.03
N ILE A 132 -6.24 12.36 -11.11
CA ILE A 132 -6.17 11.20 -10.22
C ILE A 132 -7.43 11.13 -9.36
N ALA A 133 -7.83 12.23 -8.73
CA ALA A 133 -9.04 12.31 -7.93
C ALA A 133 -10.30 11.99 -8.76
N GLU A 134 -10.43 12.56 -9.96
CA GLU A 134 -11.52 12.25 -10.90
C GLU A 134 -11.56 10.76 -11.26
N SER A 135 -10.39 10.16 -11.54
CA SER A 135 -10.30 8.73 -11.87
C SER A 135 -10.72 7.84 -10.70
N ILE A 136 -10.38 8.24 -9.46
CA ILE A 136 -10.84 7.56 -8.26
C ILE A 136 -12.36 7.67 -8.14
N ASN A 137 -12.94 8.86 -8.30
CA ASN A 137 -14.41 9.05 -8.24
C ASN A 137 -15.13 8.15 -9.23
N ILE A 138 -14.70 8.13 -10.51
CA ILE A 138 -15.27 7.25 -11.54
C ILE A 138 -15.20 5.78 -11.12
N ALA A 139 -14.08 5.35 -10.54
CA ALA A 139 -13.91 3.96 -10.14
C ALA A 139 -14.73 3.60 -8.90
N LEU A 140 -14.85 4.51 -7.93
CA LEU A 140 -15.70 4.32 -6.75
C LEU A 140 -17.19 4.29 -7.10
N ASP A 141 -17.64 5.11 -8.04
CA ASP A 141 -19.02 5.09 -8.54
C ASP A 141 -19.38 3.77 -9.25
N ALA A 142 -18.40 3.18 -9.92
CA ALA A 142 -18.57 1.90 -10.64
C ALA A 142 -18.49 0.66 -9.73
N THR A 143 -18.08 0.80 -8.46
CA THR A 143 -17.78 -0.31 -7.55
C THR A 143 -18.33 -0.08 -6.15
N GLN A 144 -18.31 -1.09 -5.28
CA GLN A 144 -18.80 -0.99 -3.91
C GLN A 144 -17.88 -1.69 -2.92
N GLY A 145 -17.88 -1.23 -1.66
CA GLY A 145 -17.30 -1.93 -0.51
C GLY A 145 -15.77 -2.00 -0.46
N VAL A 146 -15.06 -1.42 -1.44
CA VAL A 146 -13.59 -1.39 -1.48
C VAL A 146 -13.13 0.06 -1.44
N ALA A 147 -12.19 0.38 -0.57
CA ALA A 147 -11.56 1.68 -0.49
C ALA A 147 -10.32 1.76 -1.38
N ALA A 148 -10.16 2.87 -2.09
CA ALA A 148 -8.97 3.24 -2.84
C ALA A 148 -7.92 3.77 -1.86
N VAL A 149 -6.79 3.07 -1.71
CA VAL A 149 -5.72 3.40 -0.77
C VAL A 149 -4.52 3.92 -1.56
N ILE A 150 -4.29 5.23 -1.46
CA ILE A 150 -3.25 5.92 -2.22
C ILE A 150 -1.91 5.73 -1.52
N GLU A 151 -0.95 5.11 -2.19
CA GLU A 151 0.39 4.98 -1.65
C GLU A 151 1.23 6.24 -1.93
N ASN A 152 1.98 6.71 -0.91
CA ASN A 152 3.00 7.70 -1.17
C ASN A 152 4.11 7.10 -2.04
N THR A 153 4.75 7.91 -2.86
CA THR A 153 5.85 7.48 -3.74
C THR A 153 7.16 8.16 -3.37
N ALA A 154 8.27 7.62 -3.85
CA ALA A 154 9.58 8.27 -3.73
C ALA A 154 9.69 9.55 -4.56
N GLY A 155 8.78 9.80 -5.50
CA GLY A 155 8.87 10.91 -6.45
C GLY A 155 9.89 10.69 -7.56
N GLN A 156 10.18 9.43 -7.89
CA GLN A 156 11.10 9.08 -8.97
C GLN A 156 10.52 9.51 -10.32
N GLY A 157 11.32 10.19 -11.12
CA GLY A 157 10.90 10.70 -12.44
C GLY A 157 9.82 11.77 -12.31
N SER A 158 8.61 11.46 -12.80
CA SER A 158 7.44 12.35 -12.79
C SER A 158 6.27 11.78 -11.94
N ASN A 159 6.56 10.81 -11.07
CA ASN A 159 5.56 10.22 -10.18
C ASN A 159 5.12 11.24 -9.11
N LEU A 160 3.80 11.35 -8.91
CA LEU A 160 3.19 12.16 -7.85
C LEU A 160 2.89 11.30 -6.61
N GLY A 161 2.45 11.95 -5.53
CA GLY A 161 2.22 11.30 -4.24
C GLY A 161 3.44 11.29 -3.31
N PHE A 162 4.56 11.92 -3.71
CA PHE A 162 5.76 11.99 -2.89
C PHE A 162 5.72 13.08 -1.79
N LYS A 163 4.81 14.02 -1.89
CA LYS A 163 4.50 15.01 -0.83
C LYS A 163 3.20 14.62 -0.15
N PHE A 164 3.10 14.84 1.16
CA PHE A 164 1.83 14.64 1.88
C PHE A 164 0.74 15.56 1.35
N GLU A 165 1.08 16.77 0.88
CA GLU A 165 0.17 17.70 0.22
C GLU A 165 -0.43 17.12 -1.07
N HIS A 166 0.29 16.27 -1.80
CA HIS A 166 -0.26 15.58 -2.97
C HIS A 166 -1.36 14.59 -2.56
N LEU A 167 -1.13 13.83 -1.47
CA LEU A 167 -2.12 12.90 -0.94
C LEU A 167 -3.36 13.64 -0.46
N ALA A 168 -3.17 14.74 0.29
CA ALA A 168 -4.26 15.59 0.76
C ALA A 168 -5.07 16.18 -0.41
N ALA A 169 -4.40 16.70 -1.45
CA ALA A 169 -5.05 17.25 -2.63
C ALA A 169 -5.89 16.21 -3.40
N ILE A 170 -5.39 14.97 -3.52
CA ILE A 170 -6.16 13.89 -4.13
C ILE A 170 -7.38 13.55 -3.27
N ILE A 171 -7.20 13.38 -1.95
CA ILE A 171 -8.30 13.11 -1.02
C ILE A 171 -9.35 14.21 -1.09
N ASP A 172 -8.95 15.48 -1.11
CA ASP A 172 -9.86 16.62 -1.22
C ASP A 172 -10.75 16.53 -2.47
N GLY A 173 -10.21 16.08 -3.58
CA GLY A 173 -10.94 15.91 -4.84
C GLY A 173 -11.81 14.64 -4.91
N VAL A 174 -11.67 13.69 -3.96
CA VAL A 174 -12.50 12.48 -3.92
C VAL A 174 -13.81 12.78 -3.21
N GLU A 175 -14.95 12.39 -3.80
CA GLU A 175 -16.29 12.68 -3.27
C GLU A 175 -16.65 11.78 -2.08
N ASP A 176 -16.47 10.46 -2.22
CA ASP A 176 -16.72 9.50 -1.14
C ASP A 176 -15.50 9.35 -0.23
N LYS A 177 -15.42 10.20 0.79
CA LYS A 177 -14.35 10.19 1.80
C LYS A 177 -14.27 8.90 2.61
N SER A 178 -15.35 8.14 2.69
CA SER A 178 -15.38 6.87 3.43
C SER A 178 -14.62 5.74 2.69
N ARG A 179 -14.46 5.89 1.38
CA ARG A 179 -13.83 4.90 0.51
C ARG A 179 -12.50 5.37 -0.09
N VAL A 180 -11.83 6.31 0.56
CA VAL A 180 -10.47 6.73 0.22
C VAL A 180 -9.59 6.68 1.46
N GLY A 181 -8.31 6.40 1.27
CA GLY A 181 -7.31 6.43 2.33
C GLY A 181 -5.91 6.46 1.75
N VAL A 182 -4.92 6.35 2.63
CA VAL A 182 -3.51 6.36 2.27
C VAL A 182 -2.78 5.15 2.85
N CYS A 183 -1.75 4.71 2.13
CA CYS A 183 -0.71 3.81 2.60
C CYS A 183 0.61 4.58 2.63
N ILE A 184 1.36 4.48 3.72
CA ILE A 184 2.67 5.11 3.83
C ILE A 184 3.76 4.05 3.73
N ASP A 185 4.55 4.15 2.66
CA ASP A 185 5.79 3.38 2.51
C ASP A 185 6.96 4.17 3.11
N THR A 186 7.67 3.55 4.05
CA THR A 186 8.77 4.20 4.78
C THR A 186 9.99 4.46 3.90
N CYS A 187 10.29 3.59 2.93
CA CYS A 187 11.36 3.81 1.95
C CYS A 187 11.02 4.99 1.03
N HIS A 188 9.78 5.03 0.54
CA HIS A 188 9.31 6.13 -0.31
C HIS A 188 9.32 7.47 0.43
N ALA A 189 8.83 7.51 1.67
CA ALA A 189 8.84 8.72 2.49
C ALA A 189 10.27 9.24 2.70
N PHE A 190 11.20 8.37 3.07
CA PHE A 190 12.61 8.70 3.26
C PHE A 190 13.26 9.23 1.97
N ALA A 191 13.05 8.55 0.85
CA ALA A 191 13.53 8.97 -0.46
C ALA A 191 12.90 10.29 -0.92
N ALA A 192 11.68 10.60 -0.47
CA ALA A 192 10.99 11.87 -0.74
C ALA A 192 11.41 13.03 0.15
N GLY A 193 12.20 12.79 1.20
CA GLY A 193 12.74 13.83 2.09
C GLY A 193 12.05 13.91 3.46
N TYR A 194 11.25 12.92 3.84
CA TYR A 194 10.72 12.76 5.19
C TYR A 194 11.68 11.89 6.01
N ASP A 195 12.40 12.50 6.95
CA ASP A 195 13.40 11.78 7.75
C ASP A 195 12.74 10.84 8.76
N LEU A 196 13.33 9.64 8.92
CA LEU A 196 12.81 8.58 9.76
C LEU A 196 13.91 7.91 10.59
N ARG A 197 15.12 8.50 10.64
CA ARG A 197 16.32 7.87 11.22
C ARG A 197 16.35 7.92 12.74
N THR A 198 15.77 8.97 13.33
CA THR A 198 15.72 9.15 14.79
C THR A 198 14.28 9.19 15.29
N GLU A 199 14.07 9.03 16.60
CA GLU A 199 12.72 9.17 17.19
C GLU A 199 12.14 10.57 16.99
N GLU A 200 12.98 11.62 17.07
CA GLU A 200 12.58 13.00 16.82
C GLU A 200 12.14 13.18 15.36
N ASP A 201 12.91 12.64 14.40
CA ASP A 201 12.55 12.69 12.98
C ASP A 201 11.22 11.95 12.71
N CYS A 202 11.02 10.77 13.32
CA CYS A 202 9.77 10.03 13.24
C CYS A 202 8.59 10.85 13.80
N GLN A 203 8.74 11.48 14.97
CA GLN A 203 7.73 12.34 15.57
C GLN A 203 7.35 13.48 14.63
N ASN A 204 8.34 14.17 14.06
CA ASN A 204 8.13 15.29 13.15
C ASN A 204 7.46 14.85 11.84
N THR A 205 7.93 13.76 11.24
CA THR A 205 7.35 13.23 10.00
C THR A 205 5.89 12.77 10.20
N PHE A 206 5.60 12.03 11.26
CA PHE A 206 4.24 11.57 11.51
C PHE A 206 3.34 12.67 12.06
N ALA A 207 3.87 13.70 12.72
CA ALA A 207 3.09 14.89 13.04
C ALA A 207 2.65 15.62 11.77
N ALA A 208 3.57 15.82 10.80
CA ALA A 208 3.24 16.40 9.51
C ALA A 208 2.22 15.57 8.72
N LEU A 209 2.31 14.23 8.74
CA LEU A 209 1.29 13.36 8.15
C LEU A 209 -0.08 13.59 8.77
N GLY A 210 -0.15 13.66 10.11
CA GLY A 210 -1.41 13.89 10.83
C GLY A 210 -1.99 15.28 10.58
N GLU A 211 -1.16 16.32 10.43
CA GLU A 211 -1.59 17.69 10.16
C GLU A 211 -2.07 17.89 8.72
N ILE A 212 -1.35 17.31 7.74
CA ILE A 212 -1.59 17.56 6.32
C ILE A 212 -2.64 16.59 5.75
N VAL A 213 -2.56 15.31 6.10
CA VAL A 213 -3.43 14.24 5.54
C VAL A 213 -4.52 13.84 6.52
N GLY A 214 -4.17 13.64 7.80
CA GLY A 214 -5.05 13.09 8.84
C GLY A 214 -4.88 11.58 9.02
N PHE A 215 -4.71 11.13 10.27
CA PHE A 215 -4.59 9.70 10.59
C PHE A 215 -5.86 8.90 10.32
N GLU A 216 -7.02 9.56 10.27
CA GLU A 216 -8.29 8.94 9.90
C GLU A 216 -8.31 8.39 8.47
N TYR A 217 -7.40 8.85 7.60
CA TYR A 217 -7.22 8.33 6.24
C TYR A 217 -6.16 7.22 6.14
N LEU A 218 -5.35 6.99 7.18
CA LEU A 218 -4.33 5.95 7.15
C LEU A 218 -5.00 4.55 7.17
N ARG A 219 -4.75 3.76 6.12
CA ARG A 219 -5.33 2.43 5.93
C ARG A 219 -4.31 1.31 5.92
N GLY A 220 -3.03 1.63 5.87
CA GLY A 220 -1.95 0.67 5.89
C GLY A 220 -0.59 1.32 5.77
N MET A 221 0.45 0.52 5.97
CA MET A 221 1.83 0.95 5.73
C MET A 221 2.61 -0.14 5.03
N HIS A 222 3.60 0.27 4.23
CA HIS A 222 4.68 -0.60 3.79
C HIS A 222 5.92 -0.29 4.61
N LEU A 223 6.44 -1.31 5.29
CA LEU A 223 7.63 -1.19 6.12
C LEU A 223 8.84 -1.69 5.35
N ASN A 224 9.61 -0.76 4.82
CA ASN A 224 10.80 -1.02 4.03
C ASN A 224 11.93 -0.11 4.48
N ASP A 225 13.13 -0.67 4.65
CA ASP A 225 14.32 0.16 4.72
C ASP A 225 14.71 0.65 3.31
N ALA A 226 15.56 1.65 3.21
CA ALA A 226 15.97 2.26 1.96
C ALA A 226 17.44 1.99 1.65
N LYS A 227 17.71 1.43 0.48
CA LYS A 227 19.07 1.37 -0.06
C LYS A 227 19.51 2.71 -0.63
N SER A 228 18.54 3.51 -1.07
CA SER A 228 18.75 4.87 -1.59
C SER A 228 19.04 5.87 -0.46
N GLU A 229 19.69 6.97 -0.84
CA GLU A 229 20.00 8.06 0.07
C GLU A 229 18.75 8.88 0.43
N PHE A 230 18.83 9.59 1.57
CA PHE A 230 17.81 10.54 1.99
C PHE A 230 17.54 11.60 0.91
N ASN A 231 16.26 11.87 0.64
CA ASN A 231 15.81 12.86 -0.34
C ASN A 231 16.34 12.66 -1.77
N SER A 232 16.70 11.41 -2.11
CA SER A 232 17.27 11.06 -3.42
C SER A 232 16.25 10.94 -4.55
N ARG A 233 14.97 10.83 -4.22
CA ARG A 233 13.89 10.50 -5.17
C ARG A 233 14.11 9.18 -5.92
N VAL A 234 14.77 8.22 -5.27
CA VAL A 234 15.06 6.90 -5.85
C VAL A 234 14.41 5.83 -4.99
N ASP A 235 13.50 5.08 -5.60
CA ASP A 235 12.84 3.94 -4.97
C ASP A 235 13.75 2.70 -5.03
N ARG A 236 14.31 2.32 -3.87
CA ARG A 236 15.12 1.11 -3.70
C ARG A 236 14.97 0.60 -2.27
N HIS A 237 14.15 -0.44 -2.12
CA HIS A 237 13.93 -1.11 -0.84
C HIS A 237 15.17 -1.86 -0.34
N HIS A 238 15.25 -2.02 0.98
CA HIS A 238 16.23 -2.86 1.67
C HIS A 238 15.55 -3.61 2.83
N SER A 239 16.26 -4.62 3.36
CA SER A 239 15.86 -5.34 4.58
C SER A 239 15.88 -4.42 5.78
N LEU A 240 15.00 -4.68 6.77
CA LEU A 240 14.83 -3.81 7.93
C LEU A 240 16.13 -3.63 8.74
N GLY A 241 16.57 -2.40 8.88
CA GLY A 241 17.78 -2.02 9.61
C GLY A 241 19.09 -2.25 8.87
N GLU A 242 19.06 -2.64 7.60
CA GLU A 242 20.24 -2.84 6.77
C GLU A 242 20.45 -1.72 5.74
N GLY A 243 19.52 -0.78 5.66
CA GLY A 243 19.57 0.38 4.77
C GLY A 243 19.92 1.68 5.49
N ASN A 244 19.60 2.78 4.83
CA ASN A 244 19.93 4.14 5.28
C ASN A 244 18.92 4.73 6.28
N ILE A 245 17.77 4.09 6.51
CA ILE A 245 16.79 4.50 7.52
C ILE A 245 17.16 3.91 8.89
N GLY A 246 17.48 2.61 8.92
CA GLY A 246 17.78 1.88 10.16
C GLY A 246 16.52 1.41 10.90
N LYS A 247 16.70 0.91 12.13
CA LYS A 247 15.64 0.21 12.88
C LYS A 247 14.69 1.11 13.66
N THR A 248 15.06 2.35 13.91
CA THR A 248 14.34 3.25 14.84
C THR A 248 12.87 3.44 14.43
N VAL A 249 12.61 3.75 13.16
CA VAL A 249 11.24 3.98 12.66
C VAL A 249 10.34 2.76 12.84
N PHE A 250 10.86 1.56 12.61
CA PHE A 250 10.06 0.34 12.71
C PHE A 250 9.69 0.05 14.17
N SER A 251 10.64 0.22 15.11
CA SER A 251 10.33 0.15 16.55
C SER A 251 9.37 1.25 17.00
N TYR A 252 9.51 2.46 16.45
CA TYR A 252 8.60 3.58 16.71
C TYR A 252 7.16 3.24 16.28
N ILE A 253 6.97 2.76 15.03
CA ILE A 253 5.66 2.38 14.50
C ILE A 253 5.02 1.29 15.35
N MET A 254 5.79 0.26 15.74
CA MET A 254 5.26 -0.86 16.53
C MET A 254 4.82 -0.47 17.95
N ARG A 255 5.27 0.67 18.49
CA ARG A 255 4.91 1.16 19.83
C ARG A 255 3.83 2.24 19.84
N ASP A 256 3.62 2.91 18.69
CA ASP A 256 2.73 4.05 18.60
C ASP A 256 1.30 3.60 18.26
N PRO A 257 0.30 3.88 19.13
CA PRO A 257 -1.08 3.43 18.93
C PRO A 257 -1.78 4.03 17.70
N ARG A 258 -1.21 5.07 17.07
CA ARG A 258 -1.75 5.63 15.82
C ARG A 258 -1.69 4.64 14.65
N PHE A 259 -0.83 3.65 14.74
CA PHE A 259 -0.65 2.60 13.72
C PHE A 259 -1.34 1.28 14.08
N ASP A 260 -2.14 1.26 15.16
CA ASP A 260 -2.90 0.06 15.54
C ASP A 260 -4.01 -0.24 14.53
N ASN A 261 -4.32 -1.51 14.35
CA ASN A 261 -5.44 -2.03 13.55
C ASN A 261 -5.36 -1.77 12.04
N ILE A 262 -4.20 -1.42 11.50
CA ILE A 262 -3.95 -1.31 10.07
C ILE A 262 -2.95 -2.37 9.60
N PRO A 263 -3.02 -2.83 8.33
CA PRO A 263 -2.03 -3.74 7.79
C PRO A 263 -0.69 -3.03 7.64
N LEU A 264 0.34 -3.59 8.28
CA LEU A 264 1.73 -3.21 8.12
C LEU A 264 2.40 -4.28 7.24
N ILE A 265 2.88 -3.94 6.07
CA ILE A 265 3.31 -4.88 5.03
C ILE A 265 4.81 -4.77 4.76
N LEU A 266 5.52 -5.90 4.79
CA LEU A 266 6.90 -5.98 4.35
C LEU A 266 6.99 -6.13 2.83
N GLU A 267 7.81 -5.29 2.20
CA GLU A 267 8.19 -5.40 0.80
C GLU A 267 9.71 -5.46 0.65
N THR A 268 10.40 -5.87 1.70
CA THR A 268 11.84 -6.00 1.76
C THR A 268 12.37 -6.99 0.73
N VAL A 269 13.60 -6.76 0.29
CA VAL A 269 14.17 -7.41 -0.91
C VAL A 269 14.45 -8.90 -0.76
N ASN A 270 14.59 -9.41 0.46
CA ASN A 270 14.93 -10.80 0.74
C ASN A 270 13.78 -11.54 1.46
N PRO A 271 12.93 -12.27 0.72
CA PRO A 271 11.80 -12.98 1.32
C PRO A 271 12.21 -14.16 2.24
N ASP A 272 13.44 -14.62 2.16
CA ASP A 272 13.89 -15.75 2.98
C ASP A 272 14.07 -15.34 4.46
N ILE A 273 14.24 -14.04 4.74
CA ILE A 273 14.36 -13.51 6.12
C ILE A 273 13.07 -12.84 6.63
N TRP A 274 11.97 -12.87 5.88
CA TRP A 274 10.71 -12.31 6.36
C TRP A 274 10.22 -12.91 7.69
N PRO A 275 10.35 -14.22 7.96
CA PRO A 275 9.99 -14.75 9.28
C PRO A 275 10.77 -14.08 10.43
N GLU A 276 12.06 -13.81 10.22
CA GLU A 276 12.93 -13.13 11.20
C GLU A 276 12.56 -11.65 11.35
N GLU A 277 12.30 -10.95 10.25
CA GLU A 277 11.85 -9.56 10.27
C GLU A 277 10.50 -9.41 10.99
N ILE A 278 9.54 -10.31 10.72
CA ILE A 278 8.25 -10.36 11.40
C ILE A 278 8.43 -10.61 12.91
N ALA A 279 9.23 -11.63 13.28
CA ALA A 279 9.48 -11.94 14.68
C ALA A 279 10.16 -10.77 15.41
N TRP A 280 11.09 -10.08 14.75
CA TRP A 280 11.73 -8.90 15.31
C TRP A 280 10.72 -7.74 15.50
N LEU A 281 9.87 -7.44 14.53
CA LEU A 281 8.84 -6.41 14.66
C LEU A 281 7.92 -6.70 15.85
N LYS A 282 7.42 -7.94 15.98
CA LYS A 282 6.61 -8.37 17.13
C LYS A 282 7.28 -8.08 18.47
N SER A 283 8.57 -8.36 18.57
CA SER A 283 9.32 -8.11 19.79
C SER A 283 9.43 -6.63 20.17
N GLN A 284 9.12 -5.70 19.25
CA GLN A 284 9.16 -4.25 19.52
C GLN A 284 7.88 -3.70 20.18
N GLU A 285 6.81 -4.47 20.21
CA GLU A 285 5.55 -4.10 20.84
C GLU A 285 5.61 -4.18 22.38
N GLU A 286 6.46 -5.06 22.89
CA GLU A 286 6.53 -5.40 24.34
C GLU A 286 7.50 -4.49 25.12
N ILE A 287 8.15 -3.52 24.50
CA ILE A 287 9.10 -2.60 25.11
C ILE A 287 8.43 -1.24 25.35
#